data_1b12a8b4f6dcab1b6c70e0241d46ac09
#
_entry.id   1b12a8b4f6dcab1b6c70e0241d46ac09
#
_cell.length_a   1.000
_cell.length_b   1.000
_cell.length_c   1.000
_cell.angle_alpha   90.00
_cell.angle_beta   90.00
_cell.angle_gamma   90.00
#
_symmetry.space_group_name_H-M   'P 1'
#
loop_
_entity.id
_entity.type
_entity.pdbx_description
1 polymer ?
#
loop_
_entity_poly.entity_id
_entity_poly.type
_entity_poly.pdbx_seq_one_letter_code
_entity_poly.pdbx_strand_id
1 'polypeptide(L)'
;NVDKLYTLLNEQGISAGRYHAGLSNDERKQNQEDFTYDRIRVMVATNAFGMGIDKSNVRYVLHYNMPQSLEYYYQEAGRAGRDGEEAECVLFFSKQDIMINKFLLQNKASAGDVASDMQKTANDRRKLQQMINYCETDKCLREFILSYFGDTTPCICNKCSNCVVVEDEEEETYVETGKKRKKAAQLAGLNELGAALFEKLRSVRTELAAEKSVPPYILSLIHI
;
A
#
# COMPACT_ATOMS: atom_id res chain seq x y z
N ASN A 1 6.24 -13.82 -3.92
CA ASN A 1 6.08 -13.00 -2.73
C ASN A 1 4.65 -12.91 -2.21
N VAL A 2 3.60 -12.83 -3.05
CA VAL A 2 2.21 -13.04 -2.61
C VAL A 2 2.11 -14.37 -1.88
N ASP A 3 2.67 -15.44 -2.44
CA ASP A 3 2.65 -16.77 -1.85
C ASP A 3 3.32 -16.84 -0.47
N LYS A 4 4.46 -16.17 -0.31
CA LYS A 4 5.17 -16.14 0.97
C LYS A 4 4.35 -15.42 2.05
N LEU A 5 3.80 -14.25 1.71
CA LEU A 5 2.97 -13.51 2.67
C LEU A 5 1.67 -14.28 3.00
N TYR A 6 1.06 -14.91 1.99
CA TYR A 6 -0.07 -15.81 2.18
C TYR A 6 0.26 -16.95 3.17
N THR A 7 1.38 -17.62 2.95
CA THR A 7 1.81 -18.73 3.83
C THR A 7 2.01 -18.24 5.26
N LEU A 8 2.76 -17.15 5.43
CA LEU A 8 3.05 -16.59 6.76
C LEU A 8 1.81 -16.12 7.51
N LEU A 9 0.86 -15.48 6.84
CA LEU A 9 -0.39 -15.05 7.47
C LEU A 9 -1.18 -16.26 7.98
N ASN A 10 -1.27 -17.33 7.20
CA ASN A 10 -1.97 -18.54 7.59
C ASN A 10 -1.23 -19.27 8.74
N GLU A 11 0.11 -19.34 8.72
CA GLU A 11 0.93 -19.87 9.83
C GLU A 11 0.71 -19.09 11.13
N GLN A 12 0.44 -17.78 11.04
CA GLN A 12 0.09 -16.94 12.19
C GLN A 12 -1.41 -17.01 12.58
N GLY A 13 -2.16 -17.92 11.99
CA GLY A 13 -3.58 -18.14 12.30
C GLY A 13 -4.51 -17.06 11.69
N ILE A 14 -4.02 -16.27 10.73
CA ILE A 14 -4.83 -15.32 9.98
C ILE A 14 -5.33 -16.01 8.72
N SER A 15 -6.66 -16.20 8.60
CA SER A 15 -7.29 -16.77 7.41
C SER A 15 -7.08 -15.85 6.22
N ALA A 16 -6.15 -16.20 5.33
CA ALA A 16 -5.78 -15.44 4.15
C ALA A 16 -5.95 -16.25 2.87
N GLY A 17 -6.31 -15.57 1.78
CA GLY A 17 -6.26 -16.06 0.42
C GLY A 17 -5.21 -15.32 -0.40
N ARG A 18 -4.94 -15.82 -1.60
CA ARG A 18 -3.97 -15.21 -2.52
C ARG A 18 -4.55 -15.02 -3.91
N TYR A 19 -4.09 -13.97 -4.62
CA TYR A 19 -4.54 -13.70 -5.98
C TYR A 19 -3.44 -13.05 -6.82
N HIS A 20 -2.94 -13.76 -7.82
CA HIS A 20 -1.96 -13.25 -8.79
C HIS A 20 -2.04 -14.03 -10.12
N ALA A 21 -1.41 -13.51 -11.16
CA ALA A 21 -1.48 -14.07 -12.52
C ALA A 21 -0.87 -15.49 -12.66
N GLY A 22 -0.03 -15.93 -11.73
CA GLY A 22 0.56 -17.26 -11.71
C GLY A 22 -0.36 -18.36 -11.18
N LEU A 23 -1.54 -18.03 -10.65
CA LEU A 23 -2.53 -19.01 -10.20
C LEU A 23 -3.41 -19.47 -11.37
N SER A 24 -3.93 -20.70 -11.28
CA SER A 24 -4.97 -21.20 -12.18
C SER A 24 -6.24 -20.35 -12.11
N ASN A 25 -7.06 -20.42 -13.14
CA ASN A 25 -8.34 -19.71 -13.16
C ASN A 25 -9.26 -20.16 -12.02
N ASP A 26 -9.26 -21.47 -11.72
CA ASP A 26 -10.10 -22.07 -10.70
C ASP A 26 -9.66 -21.61 -9.29
N GLU A 27 -8.35 -21.62 -9.02
CA GLU A 27 -7.82 -21.09 -7.75
C GLU A 27 -8.13 -19.61 -7.56
N ARG A 28 -7.99 -18.81 -8.61
CA ARG A 28 -8.33 -17.38 -8.55
C ARG A 28 -9.81 -17.16 -8.24
N LYS A 29 -10.67 -17.91 -8.91
CA LYS A 29 -12.11 -17.86 -8.71
C LYS A 29 -12.49 -18.28 -7.29
N GLN A 30 -11.94 -19.40 -6.80
CA GLN A 30 -12.20 -19.91 -5.47
C GLN A 30 -11.76 -18.90 -4.39
N ASN A 31 -10.52 -18.40 -4.46
CA ASN A 31 -10.03 -17.40 -3.50
C ASN A 31 -10.87 -16.10 -3.54
N GLN A 32 -11.29 -15.67 -4.71
CA GLN A 32 -12.16 -14.51 -4.86
C GLN A 32 -13.51 -14.73 -4.21
N GLU A 33 -14.16 -15.88 -4.43
CA GLU A 33 -15.42 -16.25 -3.80
C GLU A 33 -15.27 -16.34 -2.27
N ASP A 34 -14.22 -16.98 -1.78
CA ASP A 34 -13.96 -17.12 -0.35
C ASP A 34 -13.77 -15.75 0.33
N PHE A 35 -13.12 -14.80 -0.35
CA PHE A 35 -13.00 -13.44 0.14
C PHE A 35 -14.34 -12.68 0.08
N THR A 36 -15.09 -12.84 -0.99
CA THR A 36 -16.39 -12.17 -1.17
C THR A 36 -17.40 -12.60 -0.12
N TYR A 37 -17.41 -13.88 0.24
CA TYR A 37 -18.33 -14.46 1.23
C TYR A 37 -17.76 -14.53 2.67
N ASP A 38 -16.72 -13.75 2.97
CA ASP A 38 -16.10 -13.67 4.31
C ASP A 38 -15.57 -15.00 4.88
N ARG A 39 -15.30 -15.99 4.02
CA ARG A 39 -14.66 -17.26 4.44
C ARG A 39 -13.19 -17.06 4.76
N ILE A 40 -12.54 -16.09 4.13
CA ILE A 40 -11.20 -15.61 4.43
C ILE A 40 -11.23 -14.13 4.78
N ARG A 41 -10.37 -13.73 5.72
CA ARG A 41 -10.35 -12.37 6.26
C ARG A 41 -9.42 -11.45 5.49
N VAL A 42 -8.38 -11.97 4.89
CA VAL A 42 -7.34 -11.20 4.20
C VAL A 42 -7.14 -11.76 2.79
N MET A 43 -7.09 -10.87 1.81
CA MET A 43 -6.68 -11.22 0.45
C MET A 43 -5.31 -10.61 0.16
N VAL A 44 -4.32 -11.46 -0.10
CA VAL A 44 -2.99 -11.03 -0.54
C VAL A 44 -2.95 -11.09 -2.05
N ALA A 45 -2.84 -9.92 -2.69
CA ALA A 45 -3.01 -9.85 -4.13
C ALA A 45 -2.02 -8.92 -4.82
N THR A 46 -1.78 -9.17 -6.10
CA THR A 46 -1.20 -8.17 -7.00
C THR A 46 -2.30 -7.23 -7.52
N ASN A 47 -1.90 -6.17 -8.23
CA ASN A 47 -2.83 -5.26 -8.92
C ASN A 47 -3.80 -5.95 -9.90
N ALA A 48 -3.56 -7.21 -10.26
CA ALA A 48 -4.49 -8.03 -11.04
C ALA A 48 -5.78 -8.37 -10.29
N PHE A 49 -5.78 -8.28 -8.95
CA PHE A 49 -6.96 -8.47 -8.12
C PHE A 49 -7.78 -7.19 -8.10
N GLY A 50 -9.00 -7.29 -8.56
CA GLY A 50 -9.92 -6.19 -8.32
C GLY A 50 -10.67 -5.65 -9.52
N MET A 51 -10.37 -6.05 -10.73
CA MET A 51 -11.29 -5.83 -11.84
C MET A 51 -12.49 -6.76 -11.67
N GLY A 52 -13.63 -6.20 -11.15
CA GLY A 52 -14.86 -6.95 -10.94
C GLY A 52 -15.14 -7.45 -9.52
N ILE A 53 -14.36 -7.03 -8.51
CA ILE A 53 -14.69 -7.35 -7.12
C ILE A 53 -15.54 -6.24 -6.54
N ASP A 54 -16.77 -6.61 -6.20
CA ASP A 54 -17.73 -5.74 -5.51
C ASP A 54 -17.98 -6.25 -4.09
N LYS A 55 -16.94 -6.16 -3.25
CA LYS A 55 -17.03 -6.40 -1.82
C LYS A 55 -17.15 -5.06 -1.11
N SER A 56 -18.29 -4.81 -0.47
CA SER A 56 -18.60 -3.53 0.15
C SER A 56 -17.91 -3.34 1.51
N ASN A 57 -17.78 -4.42 2.29
CA ASN A 57 -17.33 -4.39 3.68
C ASN A 57 -15.80 -4.54 3.84
N VAL A 58 -14.99 -4.03 2.91
CA VAL A 58 -13.53 -3.99 3.07
C VAL A 58 -13.18 -2.90 4.06
N ARG A 59 -12.60 -3.29 5.21
CA ARG A 59 -12.21 -2.35 6.28
C ARG A 59 -10.79 -1.81 6.12
N TYR A 60 -9.90 -2.58 5.51
CA TYR A 60 -8.49 -2.21 5.36
C TYR A 60 -8.01 -2.47 3.94
N VAL A 61 -7.34 -1.48 3.36
CA VAL A 61 -6.54 -1.64 2.14
C VAL A 61 -5.10 -1.28 2.48
N LEU A 62 -4.22 -2.29 2.41
CA LEU A 62 -2.82 -2.16 2.77
C LEU A 62 -1.95 -2.24 1.52
N HIS A 63 -1.33 -1.14 1.14
CA HIS A 63 -0.33 -1.12 0.09
C HIS A 63 1.05 -1.43 0.69
N TYR A 64 1.50 -2.64 0.49
CA TYR A 64 2.80 -3.09 0.99
C TYR A 64 3.97 -2.44 0.24
N ASN A 65 3.78 -2.08 -1.02
CA ASN A 65 4.71 -1.32 -1.86
C ASN A 65 4.02 -0.06 -2.40
N MET A 66 4.81 0.97 -2.70
CA MET A 66 4.31 2.17 -3.35
C MET A 66 3.78 1.85 -4.76
N PRO A 67 2.52 2.16 -5.09
CA PRO A 67 1.98 2.06 -6.45
C PRO A 67 2.75 2.94 -7.44
N GLN A 68 2.64 2.61 -8.74
CA GLN A 68 3.34 3.37 -9.78
C GLN A 68 2.72 4.73 -10.08
N SER A 69 1.46 4.94 -9.68
CA SER A 69 0.77 6.22 -9.87
C SER A 69 -0.33 6.43 -8.84
N LEU A 70 -0.78 7.68 -8.70
CA LEU A 70 -1.91 8.05 -7.85
C LEU A 70 -3.23 7.44 -8.32
N GLU A 71 -3.40 7.25 -9.62
CA GLU A 71 -4.59 6.61 -10.18
C GLU A 71 -4.71 5.15 -9.72
N TYR A 72 -3.60 4.40 -9.75
CA TYR A 72 -3.58 3.03 -9.23
C TYR A 72 -3.83 3.01 -7.73
N TYR A 73 -3.15 3.87 -6.98
CA TYR A 73 -3.37 4.01 -5.54
C TYR A 73 -4.84 4.29 -5.22
N TYR A 74 -5.43 5.29 -5.88
CA TYR A 74 -6.82 5.71 -5.64
C TYR A 74 -7.82 4.61 -6.01
N GLN A 75 -7.59 3.91 -7.12
CA GLN A 75 -8.43 2.80 -7.56
C GLN A 75 -8.41 1.63 -6.56
N GLU A 76 -7.24 1.34 -5.99
CA GLU A 76 -7.06 0.26 -5.02
C GLU A 76 -7.58 0.67 -3.64
N ALA A 77 -7.24 1.85 -3.16
CA ALA A 77 -7.73 2.43 -1.91
C ALA A 77 -9.26 2.60 -1.91
N GLY A 78 -9.85 2.98 -3.05
CA GLY A 78 -11.29 3.15 -3.24
C GLY A 78 -12.12 1.86 -3.13
N ARG A 79 -11.50 0.73 -2.79
CA ARG A 79 -12.21 -0.51 -2.44
C ARG A 79 -12.63 -0.55 -1.00
N ALA A 80 -12.00 0.26 -0.16
CA ALA A 80 -12.31 0.34 1.26
C ALA A 80 -13.62 1.11 1.50
N GLY A 81 -14.44 0.64 2.43
CA GLY A 81 -15.62 1.35 2.93
C GLY A 81 -16.72 1.64 1.92
N ARG A 82 -16.93 0.80 0.93
CA ARG A 82 -18.01 1.01 -0.08
C ARG A 82 -19.42 0.95 0.51
N ASP A 83 -19.58 0.39 1.68
CA ASP A 83 -20.82 0.36 2.45
C ASP A 83 -21.08 1.65 3.26
N GLY A 84 -20.15 2.61 3.21
CA GLY A 84 -20.21 3.87 3.96
C GLY A 84 -19.67 3.80 5.37
N GLU A 85 -19.27 2.62 5.84
CA GLU A 85 -18.64 2.44 7.14
C GLU A 85 -17.17 2.88 7.13
N GLU A 86 -16.62 3.18 8.30
CA GLU A 86 -15.23 3.59 8.42
C GLU A 86 -14.28 2.51 7.92
N ALA A 87 -13.28 2.93 7.16
CA ALA A 87 -12.27 2.06 6.60
C ALA A 87 -10.93 2.80 6.49
N GLU A 88 -9.85 2.05 6.56
CA GLU A 88 -8.50 2.59 6.57
C GLU A 88 -7.70 2.16 5.35
N CYS A 89 -6.95 3.11 4.79
CA CYS A 89 -6.00 2.86 3.72
C CYS A 89 -4.59 3.17 4.20
N VAL A 90 -3.73 2.16 4.23
CA VAL A 90 -2.36 2.29 4.70
C VAL A 90 -1.40 2.08 3.54
N LEU A 91 -0.47 3.00 3.36
CA LEU A 91 0.60 2.89 2.38
C LEU A 91 1.95 2.80 3.08
N PHE A 92 2.63 1.68 2.87
CA PHE A 92 4.04 1.54 3.25
C PHE A 92 4.91 2.16 2.18
N PHE A 93 5.75 3.10 2.58
CA PHE A 93 6.63 3.79 1.66
C PHE A 93 8.10 3.65 2.08
N SER A 94 8.93 3.32 1.10
CA SER A 94 10.38 3.35 1.26
C SER A 94 11.02 4.03 0.04
N LYS A 95 12.19 4.67 0.24
CA LYS A 95 12.95 5.28 -0.88
C LYS A 95 13.37 4.27 -1.94
N GLN A 96 13.41 3.00 -1.59
CA GLN A 96 13.74 1.94 -2.54
C GLN A 96 12.58 1.64 -3.49
N ASP A 97 11.32 1.84 -3.07
CA ASP A 97 10.17 1.72 -3.96
C ASP A 97 10.30 2.65 -5.17
N ILE A 98 10.90 3.85 -4.95
CA ILE A 98 11.19 4.81 -6.02
C ILE A 98 12.15 4.20 -7.04
N MET A 99 13.26 3.60 -6.56
CA MET A 99 14.28 3.04 -7.44
C MET A 99 13.72 1.89 -8.28
N ILE A 100 12.92 1.04 -7.67
CA ILE A 100 12.31 -0.11 -8.36
C ILE A 100 11.30 0.35 -9.39
N ASN A 101 10.40 1.27 -9.03
CA ASN A 101 9.44 1.79 -9.97
C ASN A 101 10.13 2.47 -11.16
N LYS A 102 11.22 3.22 -10.92
CA LYS A 102 12.04 3.79 -12.00
C LYS A 102 12.67 2.71 -12.89
N PHE A 103 13.21 1.66 -12.29
CA PHE A 103 13.80 0.54 -13.02
C PHE A 103 12.75 -0.21 -13.87
N LEU A 104 11.56 -0.47 -13.30
CA LEU A 104 10.46 -1.10 -14.03
C LEU A 104 9.99 -0.27 -15.21
N LEU A 105 9.94 1.06 -15.08
CA LEU A 105 9.58 1.97 -16.17
C LEU A 105 10.66 1.97 -17.29
N GLN A 106 11.95 1.92 -16.92
CA GLN A 106 13.05 1.84 -17.90
C GLN A 106 12.98 0.56 -18.72
N ASN A 107 12.72 -0.57 -18.07
CA ASN A 107 12.64 -1.87 -18.76
C ASN A 107 11.42 -1.97 -19.68
N LYS A 108 10.31 -1.33 -19.34
CA LYS A 108 9.13 -1.25 -20.23
C LYS A 108 9.44 -0.45 -21.51
N ALA A 109 10.21 0.63 -21.39
CA ALA A 109 10.58 1.47 -22.52
C ALA A 109 11.52 0.78 -23.52
N SER A 110 12.25 -0.25 -23.08
CA SER A 110 13.21 -0.98 -23.93
C SER A 110 12.55 -2.08 -24.79
N ALA A 111 11.25 -2.35 -24.60
CA ALA A 111 10.54 -3.47 -25.22
C ALA A 111 9.57 -3.09 -26.37
N GLY A 112 9.47 -1.81 -26.74
CA GLY A 112 8.46 -1.31 -27.68
C GLY A 112 9.00 -0.40 -28.81
N ASP A 113 8.13 -0.02 -29.76
CA ASP A 113 8.42 0.83 -30.90
C ASP A 113 8.72 2.30 -30.50
N VAL A 114 9.82 2.85 -31.02
CA VAL A 114 10.58 3.98 -30.46
C VAL A 114 9.80 5.32 -30.35
N ALA A 115 8.85 5.61 -31.20
CA ALA A 115 8.23 6.96 -31.24
C ALA A 115 6.96 7.09 -30.38
N SER A 116 6.09 6.09 -30.31
CA SER A 116 4.91 6.09 -29.44
C SER A 116 5.28 5.85 -27.97
N ASP A 117 6.42 5.21 -27.73
CA ASP A 117 6.93 4.87 -26.41
C ASP A 117 7.54 6.06 -25.65
N MET A 118 8.12 7.05 -26.35
CA MET A 118 8.69 8.22 -25.68
C MET A 118 7.65 9.06 -24.93
N GLN A 119 6.51 9.34 -25.57
CA GLN A 119 5.43 10.14 -24.96
C GLN A 119 4.80 9.36 -23.80
N LYS A 120 4.59 8.07 -23.96
CA LYS A 120 4.03 7.19 -22.92
C LYS A 120 4.97 7.09 -21.73
N THR A 121 6.25 6.88 -21.98
CA THR A 121 7.28 6.83 -20.94
C THR A 121 7.41 8.15 -20.17
N ALA A 122 7.33 9.30 -20.86
CA ALA A 122 7.33 10.63 -20.23
C ALA A 122 6.10 10.81 -19.31
N ASN A 123 4.93 10.39 -19.77
CA ASN A 123 3.70 10.44 -18.96
C ASN A 123 3.78 9.53 -17.73
N ASP A 124 4.27 8.30 -17.89
CA ASP A 124 4.43 7.36 -16.79
C ASP A 124 5.43 7.86 -15.75
N ARG A 125 6.52 8.49 -16.17
CA ARG A 125 7.48 9.15 -15.27
C ARG A 125 6.84 10.30 -14.50
N ARG A 126 6.01 11.12 -15.16
CA ARG A 126 5.27 12.21 -14.50
C ARG A 126 4.31 11.66 -13.44
N LYS A 127 3.57 10.60 -13.75
CA LYS A 127 2.65 9.95 -12.82
C LYS A 127 3.38 9.37 -11.61
N LEU A 128 4.51 8.69 -11.84
CA LEU A 128 5.36 8.19 -10.77
C LEU A 128 5.88 9.35 -9.89
N GLN A 129 6.29 10.47 -10.47
CA GLN A 129 6.74 11.63 -9.70
C GLN A 129 5.62 12.19 -8.81
N GLN A 130 4.37 12.24 -9.30
CA GLN A 130 3.23 12.67 -8.50
C GLN A 130 2.96 11.70 -7.33
N MET A 131 3.13 10.40 -7.54
CA MET A 131 3.01 9.42 -6.47
C MET A 131 4.11 9.57 -5.42
N ILE A 132 5.34 9.87 -5.83
CA ILE A 132 6.46 10.17 -4.92
C ILE A 132 6.13 11.43 -4.10
N ASN A 133 5.69 12.50 -4.77
CA ASN A 133 5.32 13.75 -4.11
C ASN A 133 4.21 13.54 -3.07
N TYR A 134 3.23 12.67 -3.36
CA TYR A 134 2.20 12.27 -2.42
C TYR A 134 2.76 11.56 -1.18
N CYS A 135 3.72 10.66 -1.37
CA CYS A 135 4.35 9.95 -0.26
C CYS A 135 5.25 10.84 0.61
N GLU A 136 5.76 11.93 0.07
CA GLU A 136 6.71 12.83 0.74
C GLU A 136 6.06 14.15 1.20
N THR A 137 4.79 14.40 0.89
CA THR A 137 4.11 15.65 1.26
C THR A 137 3.83 15.74 2.77
N ASP A 138 3.94 16.95 3.31
CA ASP A 138 3.49 17.28 4.66
C ASP A 138 2.06 17.89 4.67
N LYS A 139 1.45 18.07 3.48
CA LYS A 139 0.08 18.57 3.34
C LYS A 139 -0.94 17.47 3.61
N CYS A 140 -2.19 17.85 3.77
CA CYS A 140 -3.28 16.89 3.87
C CYS A 140 -3.27 15.92 2.68
N LEU A 141 -3.20 14.62 2.98
CA LEU A 141 -3.13 13.58 1.93
C LEU A 141 -4.39 13.54 1.07
N ARG A 142 -5.56 13.83 1.67
CA ARG A 142 -6.81 13.89 0.94
C ARG A 142 -6.86 15.09 -0.01
N GLU A 143 -6.43 16.27 0.46
CA GLU A 143 -6.33 17.47 -0.39
C GLU A 143 -5.40 17.22 -1.57
N PHE A 144 -4.26 16.57 -1.35
CA PHE A 144 -3.32 16.24 -2.42
C PHE A 144 -3.97 15.40 -3.52
N ILE A 145 -4.71 14.35 -3.13
CA ILE A 145 -5.42 13.47 -4.09
C ILE A 145 -6.50 14.27 -4.83
N LEU A 146 -7.33 15.02 -4.13
CA LEU A 146 -8.40 15.82 -4.73
C LEU A 146 -7.84 16.83 -5.73
N SER A 147 -6.78 17.55 -5.36
CA SER A 147 -6.09 18.49 -6.24
C SER A 147 -5.50 17.81 -7.49
N TYR A 148 -4.96 16.62 -7.34
CA TYR A 148 -4.46 15.84 -8.47
C TYR A 148 -5.56 15.50 -9.49
N PHE A 149 -6.76 15.22 -9.02
CA PHE A 149 -7.92 14.92 -9.87
C PHE A 149 -8.72 16.18 -10.29
N GLY A 150 -8.23 17.39 -9.97
CA GLY A 150 -8.79 18.65 -10.44
C GLY A 150 -9.72 19.36 -9.47
N ASP A 151 -9.94 18.83 -8.26
CA ASP A 151 -10.65 19.55 -7.20
C ASP A 151 -9.64 20.40 -6.41
N THR A 152 -9.73 21.71 -6.58
CA THR A 152 -8.83 22.66 -5.92
C THR A 152 -9.39 23.25 -4.62
N THR A 153 -10.47 22.68 -4.10
CA THR A 153 -11.05 23.13 -2.83
C THR A 153 -10.11 22.78 -1.68
N PRO A 154 -9.63 23.77 -0.90
CA PRO A 154 -8.77 23.49 0.26
C PRO A 154 -9.47 22.55 1.24
N CYS A 155 -8.79 21.51 1.66
CA CYS A 155 -9.36 20.49 2.54
C CYS A 155 -8.38 20.11 3.63
N ILE A 156 -8.78 20.25 4.89
CA ILE A 156 -8.12 19.61 6.04
C ILE A 156 -9.04 18.48 6.48
N CYS A 157 -8.67 17.24 6.22
CA CYS A 157 -9.57 16.12 6.41
C CYS A 157 -9.68 15.64 7.87
N ASN A 158 -8.77 16.02 8.74
CA ASN A 158 -8.67 15.60 10.16
C ASN A 158 -8.68 14.06 10.36
N LYS A 159 -8.35 13.30 9.32
CA LYS A 159 -8.36 11.83 9.35
C LYS A 159 -7.07 11.21 8.78
N CYS A 160 -6.30 11.93 7.98
CA CYS A 160 -5.04 11.42 7.44
C CYS A 160 -3.89 11.67 8.42
N SER A 161 -2.81 10.89 8.27
CA SER A 161 -1.63 10.98 9.15
C SER A 161 -0.97 12.36 9.22
N ASN A 162 -1.19 13.20 8.20
CA ASN A 162 -0.64 14.58 8.19
C ASN A 162 -1.58 15.60 8.86
N CYS A 163 -2.85 15.26 9.04
CA CYS A 163 -3.84 16.14 9.68
C CYS A 163 -4.06 15.82 11.16
N VAL A 164 -3.87 14.56 11.56
CA VAL A 164 -4.03 14.15 12.95
C VAL A 164 -2.78 14.60 13.72
N VAL A 165 -2.95 15.61 14.55
CA VAL A 165 -1.92 16.01 15.53
C VAL A 165 -2.00 15.00 16.67
N VAL A 166 -0.99 14.17 16.83
CA VAL A 166 -0.85 13.36 18.04
C VAL A 166 -0.42 14.32 19.14
N GLU A 167 -1.31 14.61 20.10
CA GLU A 167 -0.91 15.25 21.34
C GLU A 167 0.01 14.28 22.06
N ASP A 168 1.30 14.60 22.11
CA ASP A 168 2.29 13.81 22.85
C ASP A 168 1.95 13.91 24.35
N GLU A 169 1.48 12.82 24.94
CA GLU A 169 1.51 12.67 26.40
C GLU A 169 2.98 12.75 26.84
N GLU A 170 3.24 13.54 27.85
CA GLU A 170 4.51 14.03 28.37
C GLU A 170 5.67 13.03 28.24
N GLU A 171 6.64 13.34 27.39
CA GLU A 171 7.89 12.58 27.27
C GLU A 171 9.00 13.17 28.13
N GLU A 172 9.59 12.29 28.93
CA GLU A 172 10.91 12.50 29.49
C GLU A 172 11.96 12.73 28.38
N THR A 173 12.70 13.79 28.53
CA THR A 173 13.74 14.28 27.64
C THR A 173 14.81 13.23 27.30
N TYR A 174 14.90 12.82 26.03
CA TYR A 174 16.15 12.40 25.42
C TYR A 174 16.27 12.91 23.98
N VAL A 175 17.28 13.72 23.77
CA VAL A 175 17.68 14.27 22.46
C VAL A 175 18.33 13.16 21.66
N GLU A 176 17.68 12.70 20.58
CA GLU A 176 18.38 12.14 19.42
C GLU A 176 17.50 12.04 18.16
N THR A 177 17.94 12.77 17.16
CA THR A 177 17.82 12.63 15.69
C THR A 177 16.50 12.16 15.05
N GLY A 178 16.02 13.00 14.14
CA GLY A 178 14.85 13.00 13.23
C GLY A 178 14.27 11.69 12.64
N LYS A 179 14.68 10.53 13.12
CA LYS A 179 14.16 9.23 12.67
C LYS A 179 12.98 8.67 13.50
N LYS A 180 12.77 9.19 14.72
CA LYS A 180 11.71 8.69 15.63
C LYS A 180 10.32 9.25 15.32
N ARG A 181 10.22 10.46 14.78
CA ARG A 181 8.91 11.10 14.49
C ARG A 181 8.05 10.36 13.46
N LYS A 182 8.66 9.70 12.46
CA LYS A 182 7.90 8.95 11.43
C LYS A 182 7.31 7.62 11.92
N LYS A 183 7.80 7.05 13.01
CA LYS A 183 7.31 5.75 13.52
C LYS A 183 6.00 5.85 14.31
N ALA A 184 5.83 6.90 15.10
CA ALA A 184 4.61 7.11 15.90
C ALA A 184 3.42 7.53 15.01
N ALA A 185 3.65 8.36 13.99
CA ALA A 185 2.60 8.81 13.09
C ALA A 185 1.98 7.67 12.23
N GLN A 186 2.71 6.60 12.00
CA GLN A 186 2.20 5.46 11.22
C GLN A 186 1.21 4.56 11.99
N LEU A 187 1.21 4.63 13.31
CA LEU A 187 0.33 3.81 14.17
C LEU A 187 -0.88 4.61 14.71
N ALA A 188 -0.79 5.92 14.73
CA ALA A 188 -1.78 6.80 15.37
C ALA A 188 -3.15 6.88 14.66
N GLY A 189 -3.26 6.35 13.43
CA GLY A 189 -4.53 6.27 12.69
C GLY A 189 -5.16 4.89 12.64
N LEU A 190 -4.55 3.88 13.25
CA LEU A 190 -5.04 2.50 13.20
C LEU A 190 -5.86 2.19 14.46
N ASN A 191 -7.06 1.63 14.29
CA ASN A 191 -7.76 1.02 15.41
C ASN A 191 -6.97 -0.20 15.94
N GLU A 192 -7.33 -0.74 17.11
CA GLU A 192 -6.60 -1.85 17.75
C GLU A 192 -6.38 -3.05 16.83
N LEU A 193 -7.34 -3.38 15.98
CA LEU A 193 -7.23 -4.48 15.03
C LEU A 193 -6.27 -4.17 13.88
N GLY A 194 -6.31 -2.94 13.38
CA GLY A 194 -5.40 -2.45 12.35
C GLY A 194 -3.96 -2.34 12.86
N ALA A 195 -3.77 -1.86 14.09
CA ALA A 195 -2.47 -1.81 14.75
C ALA A 195 -1.90 -3.23 14.97
N ALA A 196 -2.71 -4.17 15.42
CA ALA A 196 -2.30 -5.57 15.59
C ALA A 196 -1.92 -6.23 14.25
N LEU A 197 -2.68 -5.98 13.19
CA LEU A 197 -2.37 -6.46 11.84
C LEU A 197 -1.09 -5.82 11.30
N PHE A 198 -0.92 -4.51 11.51
CA PHE A 198 0.29 -3.78 11.12
C PHE A 198 1.54 -4.36 11.77
N GLU A 199 1.52 -4.58 13.10
CA GLU A 199 2.68 -5.15 13.81
C GLU A 199 2.96 -6.58 13.37
N LYS A 200 1.93 -7.39 13.10
CA LYS A 200 2.11 -8.74 12.55
C LYS A 200 2.76 -8.72 11.16
N LEU A 201 2.29 -7.87 10.26
CA LEU A 201 2.89 -7.71 8.93
C LEU A 201 4.34 -7.22 9.00
N ARG A 202 4.61 -6.34 9.96
CA ARG A 202 5.96 -5.86 10.23
C ARG A 202 6.89 -6.95 10.76
N SER A 203 6.41 -7.78 11.70
CA SER A 203 7.14 -8.94 12.22
C SER A 203 7.48 -9.91 11.08
N VAL A 204 6.49 -10.30 10.31
CA VAL A 204 6.64 -11.15 9.12
C VAL A 204 7.70 -10.62 8.16
N ARG A 205 7.68 -9.30 7.87
CA ARG A 205 8.71 -8.69 7.03
C ARG A 205 10.10 -8.81 7.62
N THR A 206 10.22 -8.64 8.94
CA THR A 206 11.51 -8.72 9.64
C THR A 206 12.05 -10.15 9.64
N GLU A 207 11.19 -11.12 9.87
CA GLU A 207 11.53 -12.55 9.84
C GLU A 207 12.00 -12.99 8.44
N LEU A 208 11.26 -12.62 7.40
CA LEU A 208 11.67 -12.88 6.01
C LEU A 208 12.99 -12.21 5.64
N ALA A 209 13.25 -11.02 6.17
CA ALA A 209 14.50 -10.31 5.95
C ALA A 209 15.66 -11.04 6.60
N ALA A 210 15.49 -11.52 7.82
CA ALA A 210 16.48 -12.31 8.54
C ALA A 210 16.76 -13.64 7.82
N GLU A 211 15.73 -14.36 7.39
CA GLU A 211 15.86 -15.62 6.65
C GLU A 211 16.69 -15.44 5.35
N LYS A 212 16.48 -14.32 4.67
CA LYS A 212 17.21 -14.01 3.43
C LYS A 212 18.52 -13.28 3.62
N SER A 213 18.93 -13.02 4.86
CA SER A 213 20.12 -12.22 5.19
C SER A 213 20.13 -10.86 4.47
N VAL A 214 18.96 -10.23 4.32
CA VAL A 214 18.80 -8.91 3.71
C VAL A 214 18.12 -7.95 4.67
N PRO A 215 18.40 -6.65 4.61
CA PRO A 215 17.69 -5.68 5.44
C PRO A 215 16.17 -5.72 5.18
N PRO A 216 15.30 -5.54 6.20
CA PRO A 216 13.84 -5.62 6.08
C PRO A 216 13.24 -4.72 4.98
N TYR A 217 13.90 -3.61 4.67
CA TYR A 217 13.48 -2.70 3.63
C TYR A 217 13.68 -3.26 2.20
N ILE A 218 14.57 -4.24 2.01
CA ILE A 218 14.76 -4.90 0.70
C ILE A 218 13.59 -5.83 0.37
N LEU A 219 12.92 -6.38 1.36
CA LEU A 219 11.76 -7.25 1.13
C LEU A 219 10.49 -6.48 0.75
N SER A 220 10.43 -5.17 0.99
CA SER A 220 9.34 -4.35 0.46
C SER A 220 9.40 -4.20 -1.05
N LEU A 221 10.45 -4.66 -1.67
CA LEU A 221 10.82 -4.37 -3.05
C LEU A 221 10.41 -5.40 -4.08
N ILE A 222 10.03 -6.58 -3.67
CA ILE A 222 9.87 -7.66 -4.64
C ILE A 222 8.48 -8.26 -4.50
N HIS A 223 7.54 -7.70 -5.24
CA HIS A 223 6.30 -8.33 -5.67
C HIS A 223 5.31 -8.76 -4.56
N ILE A 224 4.47 -7.84 -4.25
CA ILE A 224 3.11 -8.25 -3.90
C ILE A 224 2.20 -7.96 -5.10
#